data_f833c97c5f8e78034a2405b6d3da201f
#
_entry.id   f833c97c5f8e78034a2405b6d3da201f
#
_cell.length_a   1.000
_cell.length_b   1.000
_cell.length_c   1.000
_cell.angle_alpha   90.00
_cell.angle_beta   90.00
_cell.angle_gamma   90.00
#
_symmetry.space_group_name_H-M   'P 1'
#
loop_
_entity.id
_entity.type
_entity.pdbx_description
1 polymer ?
#
loop_
_entity_poly.entity_id
_entity_poly.type
_entity_poly.pdbx_seq_one_letter_code
_entity_poly.pdbx_strand_id
1 'polypeptide(L)'
;AEKSLEWTSHHMDLRAGDTRTPEYISKFNPLGVVPTLVDDGTIIYESSVIMEYLEDAYPDTPLRPGDARQRARMRLWTKQLDEGVHAATGVISTCIAFRHQMFAGRSDQQVRDFIDAIPDVARRERSHEMVFTGLGSIHFAPAILRFEKLFTDMEAALVTGPWLAGDTYSL
;
A
#
# COMPACT_ATOMS: atom_id res chain seq x y z
N ALA A 1 -5.94 12.69 10.57
CA ALA A 1 -7.37 12.56 10.82
C ALA A 1 -7.61 12.04 12.23
N GLU A 2 -7.45 10.74 12.52
CA GLU A 2 -7.87 10.12 13.79
C GLU A 2 -7.17 10.70 15.04
N LYS A 3 -5.92 11.15 14.89
CA LYS A 3 -5.18 11.84 15.95
C LYS A 3 -5.42 13.34 16.01
N SER A 4 -6.27 13.91 15.14
CA SER A 4 -6.56 15.34 15.04
C SER A 4 -5.31 16.22 14.86
N LEU A 5 -4.24 15.65 14.30
CA LEU A 5 -3.03 16.39 13.99
C LEU A 5 -3.26 17.32 12.78
N GLU A 6 -2.72 18.53 12.85
CA GLU A 6 -2.61 19.41 11.70
C GLU A 6 -1.45 18.97 10.82
N TRP A 7 -1.65 18.98 9.51
CA TRP A 7 -0.65 18.55 8.54
C TRP A 7 -0.86 19.22 7.18
N THR A 8 0.19 19.32 6.41
CA THR A 8 0.17 19.85 5.04
C THR A 8 0.25 18.70 4.05
N SER A 9 -0.73 18.62 3.15
CA SER A 9 -0.75 17.61 2.09
C SER A 9 0.05 18.07 0.87
N HIS A 10 0.98 17.23 0.42
CA HIS A 10 1.70 17.40 -0.83
C HIS A 10 1.24 16.32 -1.82
N HIS A 11 0.39 16.70 -2.77
CA HIS A 11 -0.10 15.79 -3.80
C HIS A 11 1.02 15.37 -4.74
N MET A 12 1.11 14.07 -5.03
CA MET A 12 2.07 13.49 -5.98
C MET A 12 1.30 12.82 -7.11
N ASP A 13 1.50 13.28 -8.36
CA ASP A 13 0.93 12.60 -9.52
C ASP A 13 1.80 11.39 -9.91
N LEU A 14 1.35 10.21 -9.49
CA LEU A 14 2.06 8.95 -9.76
C LEU A 14 2.10 8.62 -11.25
N ARG A 15 1.15 9.12 -12.05
CA ARG A 15 1.10 8.90 -13.51
C ARG A 15 2.05 9.84 -14.25
N ALA A 16 2.23 11.06 -13.75
CA ALA A 16 3.24 12.01 -14.23
C ALA A 16 4.66 11.56 -13.82
N GLY A 17 4.77 10.69 -12.81
CA GLY A 17 6.05 10.18 -12.35
C GLY A 17 6.71 11.05 -11.28
N ASP A 18 5.96 11.87 -10.54
CA ASP A 18 6.49 12.79 -9.53
C ASP A 18 7.39 12.08 -8.51
N THR A 19 7.05 10.86 -8.11
CA THR A 19 7.85 10.06 -7.17
C THR A 19 9.13 9.48 -7.79
N ARG A 20 9.28 9.53 -9.11
CA ARG A 20 10.44 8.97 -9.84
C ARG A 20 11.47 10.04 -10.20
N THR A 21 11.23 11.30 -9.83
CA THR A 21 12.21 12.36 -10.06
C THR A 21 13.46 12.13 -9.23
N PRO A 22 14.67 12.46 -9.74
CA PRO A 22 15.92 12.36 -8.97
C PRO A 22 15.85 13.13 -7.65
N GLU A 23 15.13 14.24 -7.63
CA GLU A 23 14.93 15.04 -6.42
C GLU A 23 14.13 14.29 -5.36
N TYR A 24 12.98 13.71 -5.72
CA TYR A 24 12.16 12.95 -4.78
C TYR A 24 12.91 11.72 -4.23
N ILE A 25 13.54 10.96 -5.12
CA ILE A 25 14.30 9.76 -4.74
C ILE A 25 15.46 10.09 -3.79
N SER A 26 16.19 11.17 -4.06
CA SER A 26 17.37 11.51 -3.25
C SER A 26 17.02 12.21 -1.92
N LYS A 27 15.91 12.95 -1.88
CA LYS A 27 15.56 13.77 -0.71
C LYS A 27 14.48 13.16 0.18
N PHE A 28 13.58 12.35 -0.35
CA PHE A 28 12.39 11.93 0.39
C PHE A 28 12.26 10.41 0.49
N ASN A 29 12.22 9.69 -0.62
CA ASN A 29 12.00 8.25 -0.57
C ASN A 29 12.80 7.54 -1.67
N PRO A 30 13.88 6.84 -1.29
CA PRO A 30 14.74 6.14 -2.27
C PRO A 30 14.01 5.04 -3.06
N LEU A 31 12.86 4.58 -2.59
CA LEU A 31 12.03 3.60 -3.29
C LEU A 31 11.15 4.23 -4.39
N GLY A 32 11.06 5.57 -4.44
CA GLY A 32 10.25 6.29 -5.44
C GLY A 32 8.75 6.02 -5.31
N VAL A 33 8.25 5.88 -4.09
CA VAL A 33 6.84 5.58 -3.79
C VAL A 33 6.28 6.51 -2.72
N VAL A 34 4.96 6.50 -2.53
CA VAL A 34 4.26 7.18 -1.44
C VAL A 34 3.69 6.10 -0.48
N PRO A 35 3.39 6.46 0.78
CA PRO A 35 3.55 7.78 1.41
C PRO A 35 4.97 8.07 1.88
N THR A 36 5.25 9.35 2.09
CA THR A 36 6.42 9.83 2.84
C THR A 36 5.95 10.91 3.81
N LEU A 37 6.32 10.79 5.06
CA LEU A 37 6.11 11.80 6.10
C LEU A 37 7.38 12.61 6.29
N VAL A 38 7.25 13.91 6.44
CA VAL A 38 8.31 14.80 6.92
C VAL A 38 7.84 15.46 8.21
N ASP A 39 8.54 15.22 9.30
CA ASP A 39 8.23 15.76 10.62
C ASP A 39 9.50 16.37 11.23
N ASP A 40 9.48 17.70 11.44
CA ASP A 40 10.65 18.47 11.87
C ASP A 40 11.96 18.14 11.13
N GLY A 41 11.87 18.00 9.80
CA GLY A 41 12.99 17.63 8.94
C GLY A 41 13.36 16.15 8.96
N THR A 42 12.74 15.35 9.79
CA THR A 42 12.88 13.88 9.79
C THR A 42 12.01 13.26 8.69
N ILE A 43 12.61 12.44 7.85
CA ILE A 43 11.93 11.79 6.74
C ILE A 43 11.64 10.34 7.11
N ILE A 44 10.36 9.95 7.01
CA ILE A 44 9.89 8.63 7.34
C ILE A 44 9.05 8.12 6.17
N TYR A 45 9.32 6.93 5.71
CA TYR A 45 8.57 6.24 4.66
C TYR A 45 8.15 4.84 5.14
N GLU A 46 7.34 4.10 4.35
CA GLU A 46 6.58 2.93 4.72
C GLU A 46 5.39 3.27 5.63
N SER A 47 4.18 3.02 5.13
CA SER A 47 2.94 3.45 5.81
C SER A 47 2.78 2.87 7.22
N SER A 48 3.14 1.61 7.42
CA SER A 48 3.10 0.96 8.74
C SER A 48 4.12 1.55 9.71
N VAL A 49 5.31 1.92 9.22
CA VAL A 49 6.33 2.60 10.02
C VAL A 49 5.89 4.02 10.39
N ILE A 50 5.30 4.76 9.42
CA ILE A 50 4.74 6.09 9.68
C ILE A 50 3.65 6.03 10.76
N MET A 51 2.75 5.05 10.69
CA MET A 51 1.69 4.88 11.70
C MET A 51 2.28 4.62 13.09
N GLU A 52 3.25 3.72 13.24
CA GLU A 52 3.90 3.45 14.53
C GLU A 52 4.69 4.66 15.03
N TYR A 53 5.38 5.40 14.13
CA TYR A 53 6.05 6.64 14.49
C TYR A 53 5.08 7.68 15.06
N LEU A 54 3.94 7.88 14.41
CA LEU A 54 2.93 8.83 14.88
C LEU A 54 2.32 8.43 16.23
N GLU A 55 2.28 7.15 16.57
CA GLU A 55 1.88 6.67 17.88
C GLU A 55 2.89 7.04 18.97
N ASP A 56 4.18 6.93 18.66
CA ASP A 56 5.25 7.24 19.60
C ASP A 56 5.48 8.75 19.74
N ALA A 57 5.44 9.50 18.64
CA ALA A 57 5.71 10.93 18.62
C ALA A 57 4.52 11.78 19.14
N TYR A 58 3.28 11.32 18.94
CA TYR A 58 2.04 12.04 19.27
C TYR A 58 1.09 11.17 20.11
N PRO A 59 1.40 10.87 21.38
CA PRO A 59 0.70 9.87 22.20
C PRO A 59 -0.66 10.32 22.75
N ASP A 60 -1.04 11.60 22.64
CA ASP A 60 -2.23 12.17 23.31
C ASP A 60 -3.54 11.49 22.88
N THR A 61 -3.63 11.06 21.62
CA THR A 61 -4.78 10.30 21.09
C THR A 61 -4.28 8.94 20.62
N PRO A 62 -4.18 7.94 21.52
CA PRO A 62 -3.59 6.66 21.18
C PRO A 62 -4.52 5.84 20.28
N LEU A 63 -3.96 5.33 19.18
CA LEU A 63 -4.58 4.35 18.28
C LEU A 63 -3.89 2.97 18.43
N ARG A 64 -3.02 2.84 19.40
CA ARG A 64 -2.31 1.60 19.74
C ARG A 64 -2.87 1.05 21.05
N PRO A 65 -3.34 -0.20 21.10
CA PRO A 65 -3.87 -0.79 22.33
C PRO A 65 -2.87 -0.75 23.49
N GLY A 66 -3.35 -0.48 24.70
CA GLY A 66 -2.52 -0.47 25.90
C GLY A 66 -1.98 -1.85 26.29
N ASP A 67 -2.72 -2.92 26.00
CA ASP A 67 -2.29 -4.30 26.26
C ASP A 67 -1.32 -4.82 25.20
N ALA A 68 -0.26 -5.48 25.63
CA ALA A 68 0.78 -6.01 24.75
C ALA A 68 0.27 -7.11 23.80
N ARG A 69 -0.71 -7.93 24.22
CA ARG A 69 -1.28 -8.98 23.38
C ARG A 69 -2.15 -8.39 22.28
N GLN A 70 -2.94 -7.38 22.59
CA GLN A 70 -3.73 -6.65 21.59
C GLN A 70 -2.82 -5.90 20.61
N ARG A 71 -1.73 -5.27 21.07
CA ARG A 71 -0.70 -4.70 20.17
C ARG A 71 -0.08 -5.73 19.24
N ALA A 72 0.20 -6.91 19.73
CA ALA A 72 0.71 -7.98 18.88
C ALA A 72 -0.30 -8.39 17.79
N ARG A 73 -1.59 -8.50 18.14
CA ARG A 73 -2.66 -8.76 17.15
C ARG A 73 -2.77 -7.64 16.12
N MET A 74 -2.78 -6.38 16.54
CA MET A 74 -2.78 -5.21 15.65
C MET A 74 -1.62 -5.31 14.64
N ARG A 75 -0.39 -5.58 15.11
CA ARG A 75 0.79 -5.72 14.24
C ARG A 75 0.72 -6.93 13.31
N LEU A 76 0.07 -8.00 13.69
CA LEU A 76 -0.18 -9.13 12.79
C LEU A 76 -1.13 -8.74 11.65
N TRP A 77 -2.15 -7.92 11.92
CA TRP A 77 -3.02 -7.38 10.87
C TRP A 77 -2.28 -6.44 9.93
N THR A 78 -1.53 -5.45 10.44
CA THR A 78 -0.75 -4.53 9.59
C THR A 78 0.28 -5.29 8.77
N LYS A 79 0.96 -6.29 9.34
CA LYS A 79 1.91 -7.15 8.63
C LYS A 79 1.24 -7.96 7.52
N GLN A 80 0.05 -8.51 7.76
CA GLN A 80 -0.71 -9.24 6.73
C GLN A 80 -1.07 -8.34 5.54
N LEU A 81 -1.42 -7.08 5.83
CA LEU A 81 -1.69 -6.08 4.79
C LEU A 81 -0.43 -5.77 3.98
N ASP A 82 0.68 -5.48 4.62
CA ASP A 82 1.94 -5.13 3.97
C ASP A 82 2.52 -6.28 3.14
N GLU A 83 2.55 -7.49 3.68
CA GLU A 83 3.25 -8.63 3.06
C GLU A 83 2.40 -9.43 2.05
N GLY A 84 1.20 -9.02 1.77
CA GLY A 84 0.40 -9.79 0.82
C GLY A 84 -0.79 -9.06 0.22
N VAL A 85 -1.63 -8.45 1.04
CA VAL A 85 -2.87 -7.82 0.57
C VAL A 85 -2.58 -6.59 -0.27
N HIS A 86 -1.60 -5.78 0.11
CA HIS A 86 -1.20 -4.61 -0.68
C HIS A 86 -0.74 -5.01 -2.10
N ALA A 87 0.10 -6.03 -2.20
CA ALA A 87 0.53 -6.55 -3.51
C ALA A 87 -0.66 -7.13 -4.31
N ALA A 88 -1.56 -7.86 -3.67
CA ALA A 88 -2.77 -8.39 -4.29
C ALA A 88 -3.72 -7.28 -4.79
N THR A 89 -3.85 -6.18 -4.02
CA THR A 89 -4.58 -4.97 -4.45
C THR A 89 -4.02 -4.43 -5.77
N GLY A 90 -2.69 -4.32 -5.87
CA GLY A 90 -2.03 -3.86 -7.08
C GLY A 90 -2.31 -4.77 -8.29
N VAL A 91 -2.29 -6.09 -8.08
CA VAL A 91 -2.63 -7.09 -9.13
C VAL A 91 -4.07 -6.91 -9.60
N ILE A 92 -5.03 -6.94 -8.68
CA ILE A 92 -6.47 -6.85 -9.01
C ILE A 92 -6.76 -5.52 -9.70
N SER A 93 -6.28 -4.41 -9.15
CA SER A 93 -6.49 -3.08 -9.72
C SER A 93 -5.90 -2.95 -11.12
N THR A 94 -4.72 -3.53 -11.35
CA THR A 94 -4.09 -3.52 -12.67
C THR A 94 -4.88 -4.36 -13.66
N CYS A 95 -5.23 -5.59 -13.31
CA CYS A 95 -5.93 -6.51 -14.20
C CYS A 95 -7.35 -6.02 -14.58
N ILE A 96 -8.04 -5.31 -13.66
CA ILE A 96 -9.43 -4.87 -13.88
C ILE A 96 -9.49 -3.45 -14.46
N ALA A 97 -8.74 -2.50 -13.89
CA ALA A 97 -8.96 -1.08 -14.16
C ALA A 97 -7.74 -0.37 -14.77
N PHE A 98 -6.56 -0.47 -14.15
CA PHE A 98 -5.42 0.35 -14.54
C PHE A 98 -4.91 0.03 -15.94
N ARG A 99 -5.00 -1.23 -16.38
CA ARG A 99 -4.64 -1.60 -17.76
C ARG A 99 -5.41 -0.78 -18.79
N HIS A 100 -6.71 -0.59 -18.61
CA HIS A 100 -7.52 0.20 -19.55
C HIS A 100 -7.12 1.67 -19.58
N GLN A 101 -6.72 2.22 -18.44
CA GLN A 101 -6.19 3.58 -18.35
C GLN A 101 -4.81 3.70 -19.02
N MET A 102 -3.99 2.64 -18.97
CA MET A 102 -2.69 2.62 -19.64
C MET A 102 -2.83 2.59 -21.16
N PHE A 103 -3.84 1.90 -21.69
CA PHE A 103 -4.13 1.85 -23.11
C PHE A 103 -4.87 3.10 -23.63
N ALA A 104 -5.47 3.91 -22.75
CA ALA A 104 -6.20 5.11 -23.15
C ALA A 104 -5.28 6.10 -23.89
N GLY A 105 -5.50 6.25 -25.21
CA GLY A 105 -4.73 7.14 -26.08
C GLY A 105 -3.29 6.68 -26.39
N ARG A 106 -2.94 5.42 -26.09
CA ARG A 106 -1.61 4.84 -26.37
C ARG A 106 -1.72 3.59 -27.23
N SER A 107 -0.74 3.38 -28.10
CA SER A 107 -0.56 2.11 -28.79
C SER A 107 0.02 1.04 -27.85
N ASP A 108 -0.11 -0.23 -28.23
CA ASP A 108 0.50 -1.35 -27.50
C ASP A 108 2.01 -1.16 -27.30
N GLN A 109 2.71 -0.62 -28.32
CA GLN A 109 4.15 -0.36 -28.21
C GLN A 109 4.46 0.70 -27.16
N GLN A 110 3.70 1.79 -27.13
CA GLN A 110 3.89 2.84 -26.11
C GLN A 110 3.61 2.32 -24.70
N VAL A 111 2.66 1.40 -24.54
CA VAL A 111 2.41 0.74 -23.24
C VAL A 111 3.58 -0.17 -22.88
N ARG A 112 4.14 -0.94 -23.83
CA ARG A 112 5.35 -1.75 -23.60
C ARG A 112 6.52 -0.89 -23.17
N ASP A 113 6.83 0.17 -23.90
CA ASP A 113 7.94 1.08 -23.62
C ASP A 113 7.81 1.70 -22.21
N PHE A 114 6.58 2.04 -21.81
CA PHE A 114 6.30 2.56 -20.47
C PHE A 114 6.56 1.52 -19.36
N ILE A 115 6.20 0.27 -19.60
CA ILE A 115 6.46 -0.83 -18.65
C ILE A 115 7.95 -1.18 -18.64
N ASP A 116 8.62 -1.17 -19.79
CA ASP A 116 10.05 -1.48 -19.93
C ASP A 116 10.95 -0.49 -19.19
N ALA A 117 10.46 0.73 -18.94
CA ALA A 117 11.13 1.71 -18.09
C ALA A 117 11.15 1.35 -16.59
N ILE A 118 10.48 0.27 -16.16
CA ILE A 118 10.54 -0.20 -14.76
C ILE A 118 11.91 -0.86 -14.52
N PRO A 119 12.72 -0.36 -13.58
CA PRO A 119 14.08 -0.88 -13.35
C PRO A 119 14.09 -2.32 -12.83
N ASP A 120 13.18 -2.65 -11.93
CA ASP A 120 13.07 -3.99 -11.34
C ASP A 120 12.52 -4.99 -12.37
N VAL A 121 13.32 -6.00 -12.70
CA VAL A 121 13.02 -6.99 -13.74
C VAL A 121 11.76 -7.79 -13.40
N ALA A 122 11.66 -8.31 -12.18
CA ALA A 122 10.53 -9.15 -11.77
C ALA A 122 9.22 -8.35 -11.77
N ARG A 123 9.26 -7.10 -11.33
CA ARG A 123 8.11 -6.18 -11.38
C ARG A 123 7.73 -5.85 -12.81
N ARG A 124 8.69 -5.65 -13.70
CA ARG A 124 8.47 -5.36 -15.12
C ARG A 124 7.78 -6.53 -15.82
N GLU A 125 8.30 -7.75 -15.68
CA GLU A 125 7.73 -8.97 -16.27
C GLU A 125 6.30 -9.20 -15.78
N ARG A 126 6.07 -9.09 -14.48
CA ARG A 126 4.74 -9.18 -13.88
C ARG A 126 3.80 -8.10 -14.42
N SER A 127 4.29 -6.87 -14.61
CA SER A 127 3.49 -5.76 -15.15
C SER A 127 3.08 -6.03 -16.59
N HIS A 128 4.00 -6.51 -17.44
CA HIS A 128 3.67 -6.93 -18.81
C HIS A 128 2.57 -7.99 -18.81
N GLU A 129 2.74 -9.02 -18.02
CA GLU A 129 1.80 -10.12 -17.95
C GLU A 129 0.41 -9.62 -17.53
N MET A 130 0.30 -8.88 -16.42
CA MET A 130 -0.97 -8.35 -15.92
C MET A 130 -1.66 -7.38 -16.89
N VAL A 131 -0.91 -6.46 -17.47
CA VAL A 131 -1.46 -5.40 -18.34
C VAL A 131 -1.98 -5.98 -19.65
N PHE A 132 -1.25 -6.91 -20.27
CA PHE A 132 -1.65 -7.48 -21.57
C PHE A 132 -2.63 -8.64 -21.43
N THR A 133 -2.61 -9.39 -20.34
CA THR A 133 -3.49 -10.57 -20.11
C THR A 133 -4.76 -10.22 -19.33
N GLY A 134 -4.70 -9.23 -18.44
CA GLY A 134 -5.85 -8.78 -17.66
C GLY A 134 -6.39 -9.88 -16.72
N LEU A 135 -7.67 -10.19 -16.79
CA LEU A 135 -8.30 -11.20 -15.93
C LEU A 135 -7.76 -12.62 -16.15
N GLY A 136 -7.14 -12.89 -17.31
CA GLY A 136 -6.46 -14.16 -17.59
C GLY A 136 -5.07 -14.27 -16.97
N SER A 137 -4.59 -13.25 -16.28
CA SER A 137 -3.28 -13.24 -15.64
C SER A 137 -3.11 -14.38 -14.65
N ILE A 138 -1.93 -15.03 -14.69
CA ILE A 138 -1.58 -16.06 -13.70
C ILE A 138 -1.52 -15.50 -12.26
N HIS A 139 -1.38 -14.18 -12.11
CA HIS A 139 -1.36 -13.51 -10.81
C HIS A 139 -2.76 -13.20 -10.27
N PHE A 140 -3.80 -13.17 -11.13
CA PHE A 140 -5.13 -12.69 -10.74
C PHE A 140 -5.82 -13.62 -9.74
N ALA A 141 -5.95 -14.90 -10.04
CA ALA A 141 -6.61 -15.86 -9.14
C ALA A 141 -5.92 -15.96 -7.76
N PRO A 142 -4.58 -16.05 -7.66
CA PRO A 142 -3.90 -16.00 -6.37
C PRO A 142 -4.17 -14.70 -5.57
N ALA A 143 -4.33 -13.56 -6.25
CA ALA A 143 -4.66 -12.30 -5.59
C ALA A 143 -6.09 -12.30 -5.02
N ILE A 144 -7.06 -12.88 -5.73
CA ILE A 144 -8.43 -13.07 -5.22
C ILE A 144 -8.43 -13.96 -3.98
N LEU A 145 -7.75 -15.12 -4.03
CA LEU A 145 -7.66 -16.03 -2.89
C LEU A 145 -7.03 -15.35 -1.65
N ARG A 146 -6.12 -14.39 -1.86
CA ARG A 146 -5.54 -13.60 -0.75
C ARG A 146 -6.60 -12.73 -0.08
N PHE A 147 -7.50 -12.12 -0.84
CA PHE A 147 -8.61 -11.34 -0.29
C PHE A 147 -9.67 -12.22 0.37
N GLU A 148 -10.00 -13.36 -0.20
CA GLU A 148 -10.93 -14.32 0.41
C GLU A 148 -10.41 -14.77 1.78
N LYS A 149 -9.10 -15.08 1.86
CA LYS A 149 -8.46 -15.39 3.15
C LYS A 149 -8.53 -14.22 4.13
N LEU A 150 -8.21 -13.01 3.68
CA LEU A 150 -8.30 -11.81 4.52
C LEU A 150 -9.71 -11.65 5.10
N PHE A 151 -10.74 -11.71 4.27
CA PHE A 151 -12.13 -11.56 4.73
C PHE A 151 -12.55 -12.67 5.68
N THR A 152 -12.13 -13.90 5.43
CA THR A 152 -12.38 -15.03 6.35
C THR A 152 -11.71 -14.79 7.70
N ASP A 153 -10.46 -14.31 7.72
CA ASP A 153 -9.74 -13.99 8.95
C ASP A 153 -10.40 -12.82 9.70
N MET A 154 -10.87 -11.79 8.97
CA MET A 154 -11.58 -10.65 9.54
C MET A 154 -12.91 -11.08 10.18
N GLU A 155 -13.72 -11.86 9.49
CA GLU A 155 -14.98 -12.40 10.02
C GLU A 155 -14.73 -13.20 11.30
N ALA A 156 -13.72 -14.08 11.30
CA ALA A 156 -13.36 -14.85 12.48
C ALA A 156 -12.92 -13.97 13.67
N ALA A 157 -12.18 -12.91 13.41
CA ALA A 157 -11.76 -11.96 14.44
C ALA A 157 -12.94 -11.19 15.03
N LEU A 158 -13.88 -10.75 14.18
CA LEU A 158 -15.05 -9.96 14.57
C LEU A 158 -16.13 -10.77 15.32
N VAL A 159 -16.06 -12.09 15.31
CA VAL A 159 -16.88 -12.95 16.19
C VAL A 159 -16.49 -12.75 17.66
N THR A 160 -15.23 -12.43 17.94
CA THR A 160 -14.70 -12.37 19.31
C THR A 160 -14.62 -10.96 19.88
N GLY A 161 -14.87 -9.93 19.10
CA GLY A 161 -14.82 -8.54 19.55
C GLY A 161 -15.28 -7.56 18.47
N PRO A 162 -15.51 -6.29 18.83
CA PRO A 162 -16.01 -5.27 17.91
C PRO A 162 -14.97 -4.79 16.90
N TRP A 163 -13.68 -5.10 17.12
CA TRP A 163 -12.57 -4.66 16.29
C TRP A 163 -11.59 -5.81 16.00
N LEU A 164 -10.86 -5.73 14.91
CA LEU A 164 -9.94 -6.80 14.47
C LEU A 164 -8.84 -7.12 15.48
N ALA A 165 -8.35 -6.13 16.20
CA ALA A 165 -7.27 -6.32 17.18
C ALA A 165 -7.77 -6.53 18.62
N GLY A 166 -9.06 -6.37 18.90
CA GLY A 166 -9.64 -6.55 20.24
C GLY A 166 -10.80 -5.61 20.54
N ASP A 167 -10.81 -5.02 21.73
CA ASP A 167 -11.96 -4.30 22.25
C ASP A 167 -11.99 -2.81 21.87
N THR A 168 -10.91 -2.29 21.29
CA THR A 168 -10.77 -0.88 20.92
C THR A 168 -10.37 -0.73 19.47
N TYR A 169 -10.82 0.37 18.85
CA TYR A 169 -10.32 0.79 17.54
C TYR A 169 -8.81 1.03 17.60
N SER A 170 -8.09 0.59 16.57
CA SER A 170 -6.63 0.71 16.49
C SER A 170 -6.13 0.86 15.06
N LEU A 171 -4.83 1.08 14.92
CA LEU A 171 -4.12 1.07 13.64
C LEU A 171 -4.43 -0.17 12.80
#